data_193b32b45c05f9a4a4318e9e67962cb6
#
_entry.id   193b32b45c05f9a4a4318e9e67962cb6
#
_cell.length_a   1.000
_cell.length_b   1.000
_cell.length_c   1.000
_cell.angle_alpha   90.00
_cell.angle_beta   90.00
_cell.angle_gamma   90.00
#
_symmetry.space_group_name_H-M   'P 1'
#
loop_
_entity.id
_entity.type
_entity.pdbx_description
1 polymer ?
#
loop_
_entity_poly.entity_id
_entity_poly.type
_entity_poly.pdbx_seq_one_letter_code
_entity_poly.pdbx_strand_id
1 'polypeptide(L)'
;MELMERSTAPVVFSHSTARALHDHERNITDDQIKACAEQGGVIGINGVGLFLGPGDATDRILAHIDYMCERAGAAHVGIGLDSILNCQPDDALSEEALGPRAKEYWPPRQYPNAPMAFAPIEALADIAAGLEKRGYGKADIAGILGGNFARIAAAVWKPVAAS
;
A
#
# COMPACT_ATOMS: atom_id res chain seq x y z
N MET A 1 12.41 0.77 10.92
CA MET A 1 13.29 -0.34 11.39
C MET A 1 12.95 -0.73 12.83
N GLU A 2 12.97 0.16 13.81
CA GLU A 2 12.73 -0.17 15.23
C GLU A 2 11.47 -1.01 15.51
N LEU A 3 10.34 -0.75 14.84
CA LEU A 3 9.13 -1.56 14.99
C LEU A 3 9.37 -3.02 14.56
N MET A 4 10.06 -3.23 13.45
CA MET A 4 10.36 -4.57 12.94
C MET A 4 11.34 -5.32 13.85
N GLU A 5 12.33 -4.63 14.43
CA GLU A 5 13.29 -5.22 15.37
C GLU A 5 12.65 -5.66 16.69
N ARG A 6 11.56 -4.98 17.11
CA ARG A 6 10.88 -5.24 18.39
C ARG A 6 9.66 -6.14 18.28
N SER A 7 9.11 -6.30 17.08
CA SER A 7 7.90 -7.09 16.88
C SER A 7 8.22 -8.59 16.95
N THR A 8 7.40 -9.32 17.70
CA THR A 8 7.42 -10.79 17.73
C THR A 8 6.45 -11.42 16.73
N ALA A 9 5.72 -10.60 15.98
CA ALA A 9 4.78 -11.01 14.95
C ALA A 9 5.11 -10.32 13.62
N PRO A 10 4.66 -10.87 12.48
CA PRO A 10 4.85 -10.22 11.18
C PRO A 10 4.33 -8.80 11.18
N VAL A 11 5.15 -7.85 10.68
CA VAL A 11 4.75 -6.45 10.51
C VAL A 11 4.04 -6.27 9.17
N VAL A 12 3.00 -5.46 9.18
CA VAL A 12 2.22 -5.12 7.99
C VAL A 12 2.38 -3.64 7.68
N PHE A 13 2.82 -3.32 6.47
CA PHE A 13 2.61 -2.00 5.88
C PHE A 13 1.26 -2.05 5.17
N SER A 14 0.22 -1.50 5.80
CA SER A 14 -1.16 -1.61 5.28
C SER A 14 -1.33 -0.94 3.91
N HIS A 15 -0.62 0.17 3.66
CA HIS A 15 -0.68 0.96 2.42
C HIS A 15 0.62 1.76 2.24
N SER A 16 1.53 1.26 1.41
CA SER A 16 2.82 1.90 1.14
C SER A 16 3.29 1.62 -0.28
N THR A 17 4.15 2.50 -0.81
CA THR A 17 4.78 2.36 -2.13
C THR A 17 6.29 2.45 -2.02
N ALA A 18 7.02 2.05 -3.07
CA ALA A 18 8.48 2.05 -3.08
C ALA A 18 9.04 3.45 -3.30
N ARG A 19 9.89 3.92 -2.39
CA ARG A 19 10.56 5.22 -2.52
C ARG A 19 11.46 5.30 -3.75
N ALA A 20 12.05 4.20 -4.15
CA ALA A 20 12.92 4.16 -5.33
C ALA A 20 12.18 4.45 -6.65
N LEU A 21 10.86 4.21 -6.74
CA LEU A 21 10.05 4.54 -7.90
C LEU A 21 9.46 5.94 -7.84
N HIS A 22 9.23 6.45 -6.63
CA HIS A 22 8.78 7.82 -6.40
C HIS A 22 9.28 8.29 -5.05
N ASP A 23 10.21 9.26 -5.05
CA ASP A 23 10.84 9.77 -3.84
C ASP A 23 9.87 10.66 -3.06
N HIS A 24 9.15 10.04 -2.14
CA HIS A 24 8.25 10.69 -1.20
C HIS A 24 8.50 10.16 0.21
N GLU A 25 8.42 11.02 1.23
CA GLU A 25 8.74 10.64 2.62
C GLU A 25 7.84 9.54 3.20
N ARG A 26 6.62 9.38 2.69
CA ARG A 26 5.68 8.31 3.04
C ARG A 26 6.03 6.97 2.42
N ASN A 27 6.84 6.97 1.36
CA ASN A 27 7.22 5.77 0.64
C ASN A 27 8.36 5.04 1.37
N ILE A 28 8.34 3.72 1.34
CA ILE A 28 9.28 2.88 2.06
C ILE A 28 10.55 2.60 1.24
N THR A 29 11.66 2.44 1.94
CA THR A 29 12.97 2.13 1.36
C THR A 29 13.11 0.63 1.07
N ASP A 30 14.09 0.27 0.24
CA ASP A 30 14.42 -1.14 -0.06
C ASP A 30 14.78 -1.93 1.21
N ASP A 31 15.47 -1.31 2.17
CA ASP A 31 15.79 -1.95 3.45
C ASP A 31 14.53 -2.26 4.27
N GLN A 32 13.54 -1.35 4.24
CA GLN A 32 12.24 -1.59 4.90
C GLN A 32 11.44 -2.69 4.19
N ILE A 33 11.48 -2.74 2.85
CA ILE A 33 10.84 -3.79 2.06
C ILE A 33 11.42 -5.17 2.44
N LYS A 34 12.75 -5.28 2.44
CA LYS A 34 13.46 -6.52 2.79
C LYS A 34 13.19 -6.94 4.24
N ALA A 35 13.32 -6.03 5.19
CA ALA A 35 13.09 -6.32 6.60
C ALA A 35 11.65 -6.78 6.88
N CYS A 36 10.64 -6.21 6.19
CA CYS A 36 9.27 -6.67 6.27
C CYS A 36 9.10 -8.11 5.77
N ALA A 37 9.72 -8.44 4.62
CA ALA A 37 9.65 -9.77 4.05
C ALA A 37 10.36 -10.83 4.92
N GLU A 38 11.54 -10.51 5.46
CA GLU A 38 12.32 -11.39 6.34
C GLU A 38 11.54 -11.78 7.61
N GLN A 39 10.65 -10.93 8.08
CA GLN A 39 9.73 -11.21 9.20
C GLN A 39 8.42 -11.89 8.78
N GLY A 40 8.28 -12.26 7.52
CA GLY A 40 7.05 -12.86 7.01
C GLY A 40 5.88 -11.88 6.82
N GLY A 41 6.16 -10.56 6.87
CA GLY A 41 5.17 -9.49 6.73
C GLY A 41 4.58 -9.33 5.34
N VAL A 42 3.71 -8.34 5.18
CA VAL A 42 3.07 -7.98 3.90
C VAL A 42 3.06 -6.46 3.73
N ILE A 43 3.27 -6.01 2.50
CA ILE A 43 3.23 -4.61 2.09
C ILE A 43 2.06 -4.43 1.11
N GLY A 44 1.02 -3.73 1.55
CA GLY A 44 -0.09 -3.32 0.69
C GLY A 44 0.30 -2.14 -0.18
N ILE A 45 0.14 -2.26 -1.49
CA ILE A 45 0.43 -1.16 -2.42
C ILE A 45 -0.65 -0.10 -2.32
N ASN A 46 -0.23 1.14 -2.02
CA ASN A 46 -1.10 2.30 -1.90
C ASN A 46 -1.63 2.73 -3.28
N GLY A 47 -2.86 3.28 -3.32
CA GLY A 47 -3.51 3.79 -4.53
C GLY A 47 -3.59 5.31 -4.61
N VAL A 48 -3.00 6.05 -3.67
CA VAL A 48 -3.00 7.51 -3.67
C VAL A 48 -1.97 8.04 -4.66
N GLY A 49 -2.40 8.82 -5.64
CA GLY A 49 -1.55 9.33 -6.72
C GLY A 49 -0.34 10.12 -6.24
N LEU A 50 -0.48 10.84 -5.11
CA LEU A 50 0.63 11.56 -4.47
C LEU A 50 1.82 10.65 -4.12
N PHE A 51 1.56 9.38 -3.79
CA PHE A 51 2.59 8.41 -3.38
C PHE A 51 3.01 7.48 -4.52
N LEU A 52 2.13 7.30 -5.52
CA LEU A 52 2.42 6.48 -6.71
C LEU A 52 3.38 7.16 -7.67
N GLY A 53 3.39 8.49 -7.70
CA GLY A 53 4.09 9.28 -8.71
C GLY A 53 3.24 9.52 -9.96
N PRO A 54 3.77 10.29 -10.93
CA PRO A 54 3.03 10.73 -12.11
C PRO A 54 2.70 9.54 -13.04
N GLY A 55 1.53 9.60 -13.69
CA GLY A 55 1.07 8.63 -14.67
C GLY A 55 -0.29 8.04 -14.35
N ASP A 56 -0.70 7.04 -15.12
CA ASP A 56 -1.93 6.28 -14.86
C ASP A 56 -1.81 5.49 -13.55
N ALA A 57 -2.86 5.54 -12.72
CA ALA A 57 -2.83 4.95 -11.39
C ALA A 57 -2.63 3.43 -11.43
N THR A 58 -3.33 2.73 -12.33
CA THR A 58 -3.22 1.27 -12.46
C THR A 58 -1.83 0.85 -12.91
N ASP A 59 -1.27 1.55 -13.91
CA ASP A 59 0.09 1.27 -14.39
C ASP A 59 1.13 1.51 -13.31
N ARG A 60 0.97 2.56 -12.50
CA ARG A 60 1.86 2.87 -11.39
C ARG A 60 1.76 1.85 -10.26
N ILE A 61 0.53 1.42 -9.90
CA ILE A 61 0.32 0.35 -8.92
C ILE A 61 1.02 -0.94 -9.39
N LEU A 62 0.83 -1.33 -10.63
CA LEU A 62 1.47 -2.51 -11.21
C LEU A 62 3.00 -2.41 -11.20
N ALA A 63 3.56 -1.24 -11.51
CA ALA A 63 5.01 -1.01 -11.44
C ALA A 63 5.54 -1.14 -10.00
N HIS A 64 4.81 -0.64 -9.00
CA HIS A 64 5.18 -0.81 -7.59
C HIS A 64 5.06 -2.28 -7.13
N ILE A 65 4.06 -3.03 -7.62
CA ILE A 65 3.94 -4.47 -7.37
C ILE A 65 5.16 -5.20 -7.93
N ASP A 66 5.50 -4.99 -9.22
CA ASP A 66 6.65 -5.61 -9.86
C ASP A 66 7.92 -5.34 -9.05
N TYR A 67 8.17 -4.07 -8.72
CA TYR A 67 9.34 -3.64 -7.99
C TYR A 67 9.47 -4.32 -6.61
N MET A 68 8.37 -4.41 -5.87
CA MET A 68 8.37 -5.04 -4.55
C MET A 68 8.46 -6.56 -4.64
N CYS A 69 7.80 -7.18 -5.63
CA CYS A 69 7.92 -8.62 -5.86
C CYS A 69 9.34 -9.06 -6.20
N GLU A 70 10.09 -8.27 -6.98
CA GLU A 70 11.51 -8.54 -7.28
C GLU A 70 12.39 -8.53 -6.01
N ARG A 71 12.06 -7.75 -4.99
CA ARG A 71 12.86 -7.57 -3.77
C ARG A 71 12.44 -8.44 -2.60
N ALA A 72 11.16 -8.67 -2.48
CA ALA A 72 10.56 -9.34 -1.33
C ALA A 72 9.91 -10.69 -1.69
N GLY A 73 9.61 -10.92 -2.96
CA GLY A 73 8.77 -12.03 -3.40
C GLY A 73 7.28 -11.72 -3.33
N ALA A 74 6.49 -12.33 -4.24
CA ALA A 74 5.04 -12.07 -4.35
C ALA A 74 4.25 -12.40 -3.09
N ALA A 75 4.74 -13.30 -2.22
CA ALA A 75 4.12 -13.66 -0.95
C ALA A 75 4.10 -12.51 0.08
N HIS A 76 4.89 -11.46 -0.14
CA HIS A 76 5.02 -10.31 0.76
C HIS A 76 4.40 -9.03 0.21
N VAL A 77 3.69 -9.11 -0.91
CA VAL A 77 3.02 -7.97 -1.55
C VAL A 77 1.51 -8.16 -1.50
N GLY A 78 0.78 -7.07 -1.31
CA GLY A 78 -0.68 -7.05 -1.26
C GLY A 78 -1.23 -5.75 -1.84
N ILE A 79 -2.53 -5.57 -1.77
CA ILE A 79 -3.22 -4.34 -2.17
C ILE A 79 -3.72 -3.60 -0.94
N GLY A 80 -3.40 -2.30 -0.88
CA GLY A 80 -3.86 -1.40 0.18
C GLY A 80 -4.19 -0.03 -0.42
N LEU A 81 -5.19 0.03 -1.30
CA LEU A 81 -5.46 1.19 -2.17
C LEU A 81 -5.70 2.49 -1.41
N ASP A 82 -6.13 2.44 -0.15
CA ASP A 82 -6.47 3.64 0.63
C ASP A 82 -7.53 4.49 -0.09
N SER A 83 -8.45 3.82 -0.79
CA SER A 83 -9.51 4.46 -1.57
C SER A 83 -10.56 5.07 -0.65
N ILE A 84 -11.01 6.27 -0.98
CA ILE A 84 -12.11 6.95 -0.29
C ILE A 84 -13.36 6.82 -1.17
N LEU A 85 -14.41 6.20 -0.63
CA LEU A 85 -15.70 6.12 -1.30
C LEU A 85 -16.32 7.51 -1.38
N ASN A 86 -16.80 7.90 -2.55
CA ASN A 86 -17.44 9.19 -2.83
C ASN A 86 -16.52 10.42 -2.62
N CYS A 87 -15.20 10.24 -2.65
CA CYS A 87 -14.28 11.37 -2.67
C CYS A 87 -14.42 12.09 -4.02
N GLN A 88 -14.83 13.35 -3.99
CA GLN A 88 -14.77 14.19 -5.18
C GLN A 88 -13.33 14.67 -5.38
N PRO A 89 -12.86 14.89 -6.62
CA PRO A 89 -11.52 15.40 -6.88
C PRO A 89 -11.20 16.72 -6.16
N ASP A 90 -12.25 17.48 -5.82
CA ASP A 90 -12.15 18.78 -5.14
C ASP A 90 -12.17 18.68 -3.60
N ASP A 91 -12.32 17.47 -3.03
CA ASP A 91 -12.19 17.23 -1.59
C ASP A 91 -10.70 17.29 -1.18
N ALA A 92 -10.03 18.38 -1.58
CA ALA A 92 -8.72 18.71 -1.05
C ALA A 92 -8.82 18.76 0.47
N LEU A 93 -7.80 18.25 1.15
CA LEU A 93 -7.66 18.38 2.60
C LEU A 93 -7.58 19.88 2.95
N SER A 94 -8.73 20.53 3.05
CA SER A 94 -8.79 21.94 3.40
C SER A 94 -8.44 22.10 4.88
N GLU A 95 -7.77 23.23 5.23
CA GLU A 95 -7.52 23.57 6.64
C GLU A 95 -8.82 23.61 7.46
N GLU A 96 -9.93 23.93 6.82
CA GLU A 96 -11.25 23.97 7.43
C GLU A 96 -11.77 22.56 7.78
N ALA A 97 -11.56 21.58 6.89
CA ALA A 97 -11.95 20.18 7.11
C ALA A 97 -11.05 19.46 8.13
N LEU A 98 -9.74 19.78 8.15
CA LEU A 98 -8.73 19.13 8.98
C LEU A 98 -8.55 19.79 10.36
N GLY A 99 -9.06 21.02 10.52
CA GLY A 99 -8.96 21.79 11.75
C GLY A 99 -7.57 22.40 12.02
N PRO A 100 -7.41 23.09 13.17
CA PRO A 100 -6.23 23.93 13.45
C PRO A 100 -4.89 23.17 13.56
N ARG A 101 -4.92 21.85 13.74
CA ARG A 101 -3.72 21.01 13.83
C ARG A 101 -3.38 20.29 12.52
N ALA A 102 -4.07 20.62 11.43
CA ALA A 102 -3.88 19.99 10.13
C ALA A 102 -2.40 19.95 9.69
N LYS A 103 -1.69 21.07 9.83
CA LYS A 103 -0.28 21.20 9.43
C LYS A 103 0.70 20.35 10.24
N GLU A 104 0.33 19.93 11.45
CA GLU A 104 1.15 19.05 12.28
C GLU A 104 1.10 17.61 11.76
N TYR A 105 -0.09 17.15 11.34
CA TYR A 105 -0.31 15.78 10.89
C TYR A 105 -0.09 15.62 9.37
N TRP A 106 -0.41 16.67 8.61
CA TRP A 106 -0.27 16.70 7.15
C TRP A 106 0.59 17.90 6.73
N PRO A 107 1.90 17.85 6.95
CA PRO A 107 2.77 18.99 6.64
C PRO A 107 2.77 19.26 5.13
N PRO A 108 2.69 20.55 4.71
CA PRO A 108 2.58 20.93 3.30
C PRO A 108 3.68 20.40 2.37
N ARG A 109 4.84 20.08 2.91
CA ARG A 109 5.93 19.46 2.13
C ARG A 109 5.62 18.01 1.70
N GLN A 110 4.83 17.28 2.51
CA GLN A 110 4.39 15.91 2.21
C GLN A 110 3.01 15.88 1.54
N TYR A 111 2.17 16.84 1.87
CA TYR A 111 0.80 16.95 1.41
C TYR A 111 0.60 18.35 0.84
N PRO A 112 1.03 18.60 -0.42
CA PRO A 112 0.82 19.87 -1.08
C PRO A 112 -0.68 20.15 -1.16
N ASN A 113 -1.04 21.42 -1.09
CA ASN A 113 -2.44 21.88 -1.17
C ASN A 113 -2.95 21.74 -2.62
N ALA A 114 -3.12 20.51 -3.07
CA ALA A 114 -3.58 20.11 -4.39
C ALA A 114 -4.58 18.96 -4.27
N PRO A 115 -5.51 18.80 -5.20
CA PRO A 115 -6.40 17.65 -5.23
C PRO A 115 -5.61 16.35 -5.20
N MET A 116 -5.93 15.46 -4.27
CA MET A 116 -5.36 14.11 -4.23
C MET A 116 -6.20 13.18 -5.11
N ALA A 117 -5.55 12.59 -6.11
CA ALA A 117 -6.15 11.53 -6.90
C ALA A 117 -6.03 10.20 -6.13
N PHE A 118 -7.11 9.43 -6.11
CA PHE A 118 -7.17 8.11 -5.53
C PHE A 118 -7.49 7.08 -6.62
N ALA A 119 -6.81 5.95 -6.62
CA ALA A 119 -7.22 4.83 -7.47
C ALA A 119 -8.63 4.37 -7.06
N PRO A 120 -9.58 4.28 -7.99
CA PRO A 120 -10.91 3.78 -7.68
C PRO A 120 -10.85 2.29 -7.32
N ILE A 121 -11.82 1.82 -6.54
CA ILE A 121 -11.88 0.40 -6.15
C ILE A 121 -12.05 -0.52 -7.37
N GLU A 122 -12.67 -0.03 -8.42
CA GLU A 122 -12.86 -0.73 -9.70
C GLU A 122 -11.53 -1.07 -10.38
N ALA A 123 -10.45 -0.33 -10.09
CA ALA A 123 -9.10 -0.61 -10.59
C ALA A 123 -8.60 -2.02 -10.20
N LEU A 124 -9.18 -2.66 -9.18
CA LEU A 124 -8.81 -4.04 -8.80
C LEU A 124 -8.94 -5.04 -9.95
N ALA A 125 -9.95 -4.90 -10.81
CA ALA A 125 -10.12 -5.76 -11.97
C ALA A 125 -9.00 -5.55 -12.99
N ASP A 126 -8.62 -4.29 -13.24
CA ASP A 126 -7.56 -3.93 -14.17
C ASP A 126 -6.18 -4.32 -13.63
N ILE A 127 -5.98 -4.21 -12.31
CA ILE A 127 -4.76 -4.68 -11.64
C ILE A 127 -4.63 -6.20 -11.81
N ALA A 128 -5.70 -6.97 -11.58
CA ALA A 128 -5.69 -8.43 -11.76
C ALA A 128 -5.33 -8.81 -13.21
N ALA A 129 -5.99 -8.20 -14.19
CA ALA A 129 -5.70 -8.41 -15.61
C ALA A 129 -4.28 -7.97 -16.00
N GLY A 130 -3.79 -6.89 -15.37
CA GLY A 130 -2.42 -6.39 -15.55
C GLY A 130 -1.37 -7.36 -15.04
N LEU A 131 -1.61 -7.99 -13.91
CA LEU A 131 -0.72 -9.03 -13.35
C LEU A 131 -0.67 -10.28 -14.23
N GLU A 132 -1.82 -10.72 -14.76
CA GLU A 132 -1.86 -11.83 -15.74
C GLU A 132 -1.03 -11.52 -16.98
N LYS A 133 -1.17 -10.32 -17.56
CA LYS A 133 -0.40 -9.87 -18.73
C LYS A 133 1.11 -9.80 -18.46
N ARG A 134 1.51 -9.56 -17.20
CA ARG A 134 2.90 -9.54 -16.74
C ARG A 134 3.46 -10.93 -16.43
N GLY A 135 2.64 -11.99 -16.54
CA GLY A 135 3.06 -13.37 -16.37
C GLY A 135 3.05 -13.86 -14.92
N TYR A 136 2.41 -13.17 -14.01
CA TYR A 136 2.22 -13.68 -12.65
C TYR A 136 1.37 -14.94 -12.65
N GLY A 137 1.77 -15.94 -11.85
CA GLY A 137 1.00 -17.16 -11.64
C GLY A 137 -0.31 -16.91 -10.88
N LYS A 138 -1.32 -17.74 -11.10
CA LYS A 138 -2.63 -17.61 -10.44
C LYS A 138 -2.52 -17.55 -8.91
N ALA A 139 -1.59 -18.31 -8.33
CA ALA A 139 -1.35 -18.33 -6.89
C ALA A 139 -0.81 -16.99 -6.39
N ASP A 140 0.14 -16.38 -7.12
CA ASP A 140 0.71 -15.08 -6.78
C ASP A 140 -0.33 -13.97 -6.91
N ILE A 141 -1.13 -13.99 -7.97
CA ILE A 141 -2.23 -13.05 -8.17
C ILE A 141 -3.23 -13.13 -7.01
N ALA A 142 -3.67 -14.34 -6.66
CA ALA A 142 -4.59 -14.54 -5.53
C ALA A 142 -3.96 -14.09 -4.20
N GLY A 143 -2.65 -14.32 -4.02
CA GLY A 143 -1.88 -13.85 -2.88
C GLY A 143 -1.88 -12.32 -2.79
N ILE A 144 -1.50 -11.64 -3.87
CA ILE A 144 -1.42 -10.18 -3.97
C ILE A 144 -2.80 -9.54 -3.77
N LEU A 145 -3.85 -10.09 -4.37
CA LEU A 145 -5.21 -9.55 -4.27
C LEU A 145 -5.87 -9.72 -2.89
N GLY A 146 -5.20 -10.39 -1.94
CA GLY A 146 -5.69 -10.46 -0.55
C GLY A 146 -5.24 -11.70 0.22
N GLY A 147 -4.86 -12.79 -0.45
CA GLY A 147 -4.44 -14.03 0.20
C GLY A 147 -3.25 -13.84 1.16
N ASN A 148 -2.32 -12.95 0.83
CA ASN A 148 -1.17 -12.66 1.68
C ASN A 148 -1.57 -11.97 3.00
N PHE A 149 -2.51 -11.01 2.95
CA PHE A 149 -3.08 -10.43 4.17
C PHE A 149 -3.86 -11.46 4.98
N ALA A 150 -4.67 -12.31 4.31
CA ALA A 150 -5.41 -13.38 4.97
C ALA A 150 -4.47 -14.37 5.69
N ARG A 151 -3.32 -14.70 5.09
CA ARG A 151 -2.28 -15.52 5.73
C ARG A 151 -1.78 -14.92 7.03
N ILE A 152 -1.48 -13.60 7.05
CA ILE A 152 -1.04 -12.90 8.27
C ILE A 152 -2.16 -12.92 9.32
N ALA A 153 -3.39 -12.57 8.92
CA ALA A 153 -4.54 -12.56 9.82
C ALA A 153 -4.75 -13.94 10.47
N ALA A 154 -4.68 -15.02 9.70
CA ALA A 154 -4.81 -16.39 10.21
C ALA A 154 -3.68 -16.76 11.19
N ALA A 155 -2.47 -16.24 11.00
CA ALA A 155 -1.34 -16.52 11.87
C ALA A 155 -1.41 -15.79 13.22
N VAL A 156 -1.99 -14.57 13.25
CA VAL A 156 -1.92 -13.70 14.44
C VAL A 156 -3.25 -13.50 15.17
N TRP A 157 -4.39 -13.63 14.50
CA TRP A 157 -5.69 -13.48 15.13
C TRP A 157 -6.04 -14.73 15.92
N LYS A 158 -6.32 -14.54 17.20
CA LYS A 158 -6.80 -15.64 18.05
C LYS A 158 -8.30 -15.87 17.80
N PRO A 159 -8.76 -17.14 17.75
CA PRO A 159 -10.20 -17.40 17.74
C PRO A 159 -10.87 -16.75 18.95
N VAL A 160 -11.99 -16.08 18.72
CA VAL A 160 -12.84 -15.64 19.84
C VAL A 160 -13.36 -16.90 20.51
N ALA A 161 -13.10 -17.06 21.82
CA ALA A 161 -13.68 -18.15 22.58
C ALA A 161 -15.20 -18.05 22.45
N ALA A 162 -15.86 -19.13 22.01
CA ALA A 162 -17.32 -19.18 22.01
C ALA A 162 -17.81 -19.04 23.46
N SER A 163 -18.56 -17.95 23.73
CA SER A 163 -19.23 -17.71 25.02
C SER A 163 -20.46 -18.59 25.18
#